data_cd1b832286d761c3614adeab7776d29f
#
_entry.id   cd1b832286d761c3614adeab7776d29f
#
_cell.length_a   1.000
_cell.length_b   1.000
_cell.length_c   1.000
_cell.angle_alpha   90.00
_cell.angle_beta   90.00
_cell.angle_gamma   90.00
#
_symmetry.space_group_name_H-M   'P 1'
#
loop_
_entity.id
_entity.type
_entity.pdbx_description
1 polymer ?
#
loop_
_entity_poly.entity_id
_entity_poly.type
_entity_poly.pdbx_seq_one_letter_code
_entity_poly.pdbx_strand_id
1 'polypeptide(L)'
;MTQGKFDPRLSRRNFVESALSLSALTAAAATLPAALPGMSQQAWAAGAPVKGYGVTTAQLKDWSIMTKSNGVTMDYTPTNADIGVFMRDVMSNDLGDTHDFFIFDGGTEDVLGPEGYYAPIVEDHPELTLWARTPDTWKRSDLIRADDTQWGVPVIGNGDAFGYFPEVIGANPNGQDEIPWTTFFEGEQVKGRVAIDRSWLQSMSETANFLKHHGRAQIEDPADLTQEEARAVADYLVERKQAGHFRTIFTAFEEQVQLLSNKEIDMINCWEPATRDANLALGPGTVIYAFTVEGYYKWGHGAYVATAAMDRDNVDNIYKVLNYFLGGEYRAYQAKERGYAGPNMDLGVEYAIEHGWPQEDVDLLKYTAEKVERKFEKPFWGKTTPSNADVMEEEWQRFLNA
;
A
#
# COMPACT_ATOMS: atom_id res chain seq x y z
N MET A 1 -9.14 -18.60 -40.83
CA MET A 1 -9.36 -17.74 -39.68
C MET A 1 -8.29 -18.09 -38.68
N THR A 2 -7.21 -17.37 -38.63
CA THR A 2 -6.08 -17.57 -37.74
C THR A 2 -6.37 -16.80 -36.47
N GLN A 3 -6.58 -17.50 -35.37
CA GLN A 3 -6.63 -16.92 -34.03
C GLN A 3 -5.24 -16.33 -33.74
N GLY A 4 -5.15 -15.01 -33.69
CA GLY A 4 -3.98 -14.33 -33.19
C GLY A 4 -3.81 -14.61 -31.70
N LYS A 5 -2.68 -15.18 -31.32
CA LYS A 5 -2.31 -15.34 -29.92
C LYS A 5 -2.12 -13.92 -29.34
N PHE A 6 -2.86 -13.63 -28.29
CA PHE A 6 -2.69 -12.44 -27.47
C PHE A 6 -1.28 -12.47 -26.86
N ASP A 7 -0.48 -11.43 -27.06
CA ASP A 7 0.83 -11.29 -26.41
C ASP A 7 0.64 -10.46 -25.15
N PRO A 8 0.71 -11.05 -23.94
CA PRO A 8 0.48 -10.35 -22.68
C PRO A 8 1.50 -9.23 -22.41
N ARG A 9 2.65 -9.23 -23.10
CA ARG A 9 3.67 -8.19 -22.95
C ARG A 9 3.26 -6.85 -23.56
N LEU A 10 2.39 -6.86 -24.59
CA LEU A 10 1.89 -5.63 -25.23
C LEU A 10 0.89 -4.89 -24.31
N SER A 11 0.09 -5.62 -23.54
CA SER A 11 -0.86 -5.02 -22.58
C SER A 11 -0.15 -4.31 -21.41
N ARG A 12 0.90 -4.94 -20.87
CA ARG A 12 1.72 -4.36 -19.76
C ARG A 12 2.47 -3.09 -20.20
N ARG A 13 2.97 -3.08 -21.44
CA ARG A 13 3.66 -1.91 -22.01
C ARG A 13 2.71 -0.72 -22.20
N ASN A 14 1.48 -0.98 -22.62
CA ASN A 14 0.47 0.06 -22.79
C ASN A 14 0.02 0.66 -21.44
N PHE A 15 -0.03 -0.13 -20.36
CA PHE A 15 -0.31 0.37 -19.02
C PHE A 15 0.77 1.36 -18.56
N VAL A 16 2.04 1.03 -18.71
CA VAL A 16 3.15 1.93 -18.36
C VAL A 16 3.10 3.21 -19.20
N GLU A 17 2.79 3.12 -20.49
CA GLU A 17 2.64 4.27 -21.38
C GLU A 17 1.39 5.11 -21.04
N SER A 18 0.31 4.50 -20.60
CA SER A 18 -0.93 5.19 -20.16
C SER A 18 -0.74 5.88 -18.80
N ALA A 19 -0.08 5.22 -17.84
CA ALA A 19 0.29 5.83 -16.57
C ALA A 19 1.23 7.03 -16.75
N LEU A 20 2.11 6.97 -17.77
CA LEU A 20 3.00 8.07 -18.14
C LEU A 20 2.28 9.25 -18.81
N SER A 21 1.11 9.04 -19.42
CA SER A 21 0.37 10.10 -20.12
C SER A 21 -0.58 10.93 -19.22
N LEU A 22 -1.05 10.37 -18.10
CA LEU A 22 -1.98 11.08 -17.20
C LEU A 22 -1.29 12.04 -16.21
N SER A 23 -0.02 11.82 -15.88
CA SER A 23 0.74 12.68 -14.95
C SER A 23 1.16 14.04 -15.50
N ALA A 24 0.81 14.38 -16.74
CA ALA A 24 1.22 15.65 -17.37
C ALA A 24 0.43 16.89 -16.90
N LEU A 25 -0.55 16.79 -16.03
CA LEU A 25 -1.48 17.88 -15.70
C LEU A 25 -1.31 18.54 -14.34
N THR A 26 -0.38 18.11 -13.47
CA THR A 26 -0.17 18.75 -12.15
C THR A 26 1.30 18.81 -11.69
N ALA A 27 2.26 19.03 -12.59
CA ALA A 27 3.65 19.22 -12.21
C ALA A 27 3.93 20.70 -11.89
N ALA A 28 3.84 21.08 -10.63
CA ALA A 28 4.63 22.20 -10.12
C ALA A 28 6.09 21.71 -10.03
N ALA A 29 6.94 22.20 -10.94
CA ALA A 29 8.32 21.77 -11.10
C ALA A 29 9.14 22.06 -9.84
N ALA A 30 9.47 21.03 -9.08
CA ALA A 30 10.70 21.02 -8.28
C ALA A 30 11.83 20.66 -9.25
N THR A 31 12.65 21.62 -9.62
CA THR A 31 13.83 21.44 -10.45
C THR A 31 14.86 20.62 -9.69
N LEU A 32 14.93 19.32 -9.98
CA LEU A 32 16.10 18.52 -9.66
C LEU A 32 17.27 18.99 -10.54
N PRO A 33 18.49 19.10 -10.01
CA PRO A 33 19.64 19.47 -10.81
C PRO A 33 19.87 18.38 -11.87
N ALA A 34 19.98 18.80 -13.13
CA ALA A 34 20.29 17.93 -14.24
C ALA A 34 21.58 17.15 -13.96
N ALA A 35 21.53 15.83 -14.00
CA ALA A 35 22.71 14.99 -13.92
C ALA A 35 23.65 15.34 -15.08
N LEU A 36 24.89 15.69 -14.75
CA LEU A 36 25.93 15.95 -15.73
C LEU A 36 26.35 14.65 -16.38
N PRO A 37 26.45 14.57 -17.72
CA PRO A 37 26.96 13.36 -18.39
C PRO A 37 28.45 13.22 -18.06
N GLY A 38 28.81 12.12 -17.40
CA GLY A 38 30.21 11.79 -17.10
C GLY A 38 30.53 11.47 -15.64
N MET A 39 29.56 11.29 -14.76
CA MET A 39 29.82 10.74 -13.44
C MET A 39 29.99 9.23 -13.57
N SER A 40 31.28 8.82 -13.74
CA SER A 40 31.71 7.45 -13.49
C SER A 40 31.15 6.95 -12.16
N GLN A 41 30.80 5.66 -12.07
CA GLN A 41 30.46 4.95 -10.84
C GLN A 41 31.34 5.49 -9.71
N GLN A 42 30.74 6.29 -8.83
CA GLN A 42 31.42 6.69 -7.61
C GLN A 42 31.61 5.40 -6.82
N ALA A 43 32.84 5.00 -6.59
CA ALA A 43 33.17 3.90 -5.71
C ALA A 43 32.52 4.20 -4.35
N TRP A 44 31.49 3.43 -4.02
CA TRP A 44 30.82 3.51 -2.72
C TRP A 44 31.79 2.90 -1.70
N ALA A 45 32.44 3.75 -0.92
CA ALA A 45 33.39 3.29 0.08
C ALA A 45 32.66 2.44 1.14
N ALA A 46 33.33 1.39 1.61
CA ALA A 46 32.88 0.65 2.79
C ALA A 46 32.67 1.66 3.94
N GLY A 47 31.40 1.81 4.40
CA GLY A 47 31.02 2.82 5.39
C GLY A 47 30.25 4.01 4.81
N ALA A 48 30.02 4.10 3.50
CA ALA A 48 29.07 5.05 2.93
C ALA A 48 27.66 4.73 3.40
N PRO A 49 26.77 5.76 3.57
CA PRO A 49 25.36 5.52 3.89
C PRO A 49 24.69 4.64 2.85
N VAL A 50 23.86 3.72 3.31
CA VAL A 50 22.94 2.99 2.42
C VAL A 50 21.84 3.94 2.01
N LYS A 51 21.61 4.10 0.71
CA LYS A 51 20.65 5.04 0.16
C LYS A 51 19.35 4.37 -0.22
N GLY A 52 18.28 4.76 0.47
CA GLY A 52 16.92 4.31 0.19
C GLY A 52 16.07 5.41 -0.46
N TYR A 53 15.20 5.02 -1.35
CA TYR A 53 14.14 5.87 -1.89
C TYR A 53 12.81 5.18 -1.70
N GLY A 54 11.80 5.85 -1.17
CA GLY A 54 10.52 5.16 -1.00
C GLY A 54 9.43 5.96 -0.30
N VAL A 55 8.32 5.28 -0.07
CA VAL A 55 7.11 5.87 0.46
C VAL A 55 7.29 6.46 1.86
N THR A 56 6.69 7.62 2.09
CA THR A 56 6.70 8.31 3.39
C THR A 56 6.12 7.45 4.51
N THR A 57 5.17 6.56 4.21
CA THR A 57 4.54 5.66 5.18
C THR A 57 5.50 4.65 5.81
N ALA A 58 6.58 4.28 5.13
CA ALA A 58 7.62 3.38 5.66
C ALA A 58 8.74 4.12 6.41
N GLN A 59 8.78 5.45 6.35
CA GLN A 59 9.82 6.26 6.96
C GLN A 59 9.67 6.34 8.48
N LEU A 60 10.77 6.13 9.22
CA LEU A 60 10.87 6.53 10.62
C LEU A 60 11.18 8.03 10.73
N LYS A 61 10.74 8.66 11.82
CA LYS A 61 11.06 10.08 12.11
C LYS A 61 12.55 10.32 12.34
N ASP A 62 13.25 9.32 12.87
CA ASP A 62 14.68 9.38 13.17
C ASP A 62 15.39 8.07 12.81
N TRP A 63 16.14 8.07 11.70
CA TRP A 63 16.96 6.94 11.28
C TRP A 63 18.25 6.76 12.08
N SER A 64 18.63 7.70 12.95
CA SER A 64 19.80 7.54 13.82
C SER A 64 19.65 6.38 14.81
N ILE A 65 18.43 5.96 15.07
CA ILE A 65 18.09 4.78 15.89
C ILE A 65 18.74 3.55 15.25
N MET A 66 18.48 3.30 13.98
CA MET A 66 19.07 2.19 13.22
C MET A 66 20.61 2.26 13.22
N THR A 67 21.19 3.45 13.02
CA THR A 67 22.64 3.60 13.03
C THR A 67 23.24 3.20 14.38
N LYS A 68 22.57 3.50 15.48
CA LYS A 68 23.02 3.13 16.84
C LYS A 68 22.94 1.63 17.10
N SER A 69 21.90 0.96 16.59
CA SER A 69 21.64 -0.46 16.88
C SER A 69 22.39 -1.42 15.95
N ASN A 70 22.52 -1.11 14.65
CA ASN A 70 23.16 -2.02 13.69
C ASN A 70 24.42 -1.46 12.99
N GLY A 71 24.82 -0.22 13.31
CA GLY A 71 26.06 0.38 12.79
C GLY A 71 26.00 0.84 11.34
N VAL A 72 24.84 0.76 10.68
CA VAL A 72 24.65 1.22 9.30
C VAL A 72 23.98 2.59 9.28
N THR A 73 24.59 3.53 8.59
CA THR A 73 23.95 4.83 8.33
C THR A 73 23.06 4.72 7.10
N MET A 74 21.84 5.24 7.17
CA MET A 74 20.91 5.27 6.06
C MET A 74 20.60 6.71 5.66
N ASP A 75 20.63 6.96 4.35
CA ASP A 75 20.13 8.18 3.71
C ASP A 75 18.83 7.82 2.98
N TYR A 76 17.69 8.18 3.59
CA TYR A 76 16.38 7.82 3.06
C TYR A 76 15.71 9.04 2.44
N THR A 77 15.43 8.97 1.14
CA THR A 77 14.68 9.97 0.39
C THR A 77 13.20 9.58 0.36
N PRO A 78 12.33 10.24 1.15
CA PRO A 78 10.90 9.95 1.16
C PRO A 78 10.20 10.49 -0.08
N THR A 79 9.19 9.74 -0.56
CA THR A 79 8.33 10.17 -1.66
C THR A 79 6.86 9.89 -1.37
N ASN A 80 5.98 10.71 -1.96
CA ASN A 80 4.56 10.47 -2.11
C ASN A 80 4.18 10.34 -3.60
N ALA A 81 5.15 9.98 -4.43
CA ALA A 81 4.90 9.73 -5.84
C ALA A 81 3.83 8.64 -6.02
N ASP A 82 2.97 8.82 -7.01
CA ASP A 82 2.14 7.72 -7.46
C ASP A 82 2.99 6.65 -8.15
N ILE A 83 2.39 5.46 -8.35
CA ILE A 83 3.09 4.31 -8.91
C ILE A 83 3.67 4.58 -10.31
N GLY A 84 2.94 5.31 -11.16
CA GLY A 84 3.40 5.63 -12.51
C GLY A 84 4.60 6.56 -12.51
N VAL A 85 4.62 7.54 -11.61
CA VAL A 85 5.77 8.43 -11.40
C VAL A 85 6.97 7.65 -10.90
N PHE A 86 6.79 6.80 -9.91
CA PHE A 86 7.86 5.97 -9.37
C PHE A 86 8.45 5.03 -10.43
N MET A 87 7.61 4.29 -11.15
CA MET A 87 8.07 3.38 -12.21
C MET A 87 8.84 4.13 -13.30
N ARG A 88 8.34 5.28 -13.73
CA ARG A 88 9.07 6.13 -14.68
C ARG A 88 10.43 6.55 -14.14
N ASP A 89 10.51 6.96 -12.87
CA ASP A 89 11.76 7.41 -12.27
C ASP A 89 12.78 6.27 -12.18
N VAL A 90 12.34 5.04 -11.89
CA VAL A 90 13.20 3.86 -11.90
C VAL A 90 13.65 3.52 -13.32
N MET A 91 12.72 3.50 -14.30
CA MET A 91 12.98 2.99 -15.65
C MET A 91 13.63 4.00 -16.60
N SER A 92 13.35 5.31 -16.43
CA SER A 92 13.76 6.33 -17.38
C SER A 92 14.77 7.32 -16.81
N ASN A 93 14.86 7.43 -15.49
CA ASN A 93 15.76 8.35 -14.79
C ASN A 93 16.89 7.62 -14.07
N ASP A 94 17.07 6.32 -14.31
CA ASP A 94 18.13 5.48 -13.76
C ASP A 94 18.29 5.62 -12.24
N LEU A 95 17.15 5.68 -11.51
CA LEU A 95 17.12 5.91 -10.07
C LEU A 95 17.96 4.88 -9.29
N GLY A 96 18.07 3.65 -9.83
CA GLY A 96 18.91 2.59 -9.29
C GLY A 96 20.40 2.91 -9.30
N ASP A 97 20.89 3.82 -10.16
CA ASP A 97 22.29 4.23 -10.19
C ASP A 97 22.67 5.07 -8.97
N THR A 98 21.70 5.72 -8.35
CA THR A 98 21.90 6.65 -7.23
C THR A 98 21.39 6.14 -5.89
N HIS A 99 20.51 5.12 -5.88
CA HIS A 99 19.94 4.51 -4.69
C HIS A 99 20.25 3.01 -4.64
N ASP A 100 20.32 2.47 -3.43
CA ASP A 100 20.65 1.06 -3.19
C ASP A 100 19.38 0.20 -3.13
N PHE A 101 18.29 0.75 -2.63
CA PHE A 101 17.02 0.05 -2.52
C PHE A 101 15.84 1.01 -2.61
N PHE A 102 14.68 0.44 -2.87
CA PHE A 102 13.39 1.14 -2.95
C PHE A 102 12.42 0.54 -1.95
N ILE A 103 11.57 1.37 -1.31
CA ILE A 103 10.38 0.89 -0.60
C ILE A 103 9.15 1.44 -1.32
N PHE A 104 8.38 0.55 -1.90
CA PHE A 104 7.20 0.94 -2.66
C PHE A 104 6.10 -0.12 -2.61
N ASP A 105 4.94 0.22 -3.19
CA ASP A 105 3.80 -0.67 -3.28
C ASP A 105 4.16 -2.01 -3.92
N GLY A 106 3.67 -3.08 -3.33
CA GLY A 106 3.71 -4.40 -3.92
C GLY A 106 2.97 -4.44 -5.24
N GLY A 107 3.49 -5.26 -6.17
CA GLY A 107 3.04 -5.33 -7.56
C GLY A 107 3.91 -4.54 -8.53
N THR A 108 4.80 -3.63 -8.06
CA THR A 108 5.82 -3.02 -8.92
C THR A 108 6.85 -4.03 -9.41
N GLU A 109 7.10 -5.08 -8.63
CA GLU A 109 8.00 -6.18 -8.99
C GLU A 109 7.52 -7.00 -10.17
N ASP A 110 6.21 -7.02 -10.46
CA ASP A 110 5.65 -7.67 -11.66
C ASP A 110 6.24 -7.12 -12.95
N VAL A 111 6.66 -5.86 -12.93
CA VAL A 111 7.24 -5.16 -14.08
C VAL A 111 8.74 -4.94 -13.87
N LEU A 112 9.13 -4.32 -12.76
CA LEU A 112 10.52 -3.88 -12.55
C LEU A 112 11.47 -5.04 -12.28
N GLY A 113 10.98 -6.18 -11.73
CA GLY A 113 11.77 -7.38 -11.55
C GLY A 113 12.20 -8.01 -12.88
N PRO A 114 11.27 -8.49 -13.73
CA PRO A 114 11.59 -9.10 -15.02
C PRO A 114 12.34 -8.18 -15.99
N GLU A 115 12.12 -6.88 -15.91
CA GLU A 115 12.84 -5.88 -16.72
C GLU A 115 14.25 -5.59 -16.19
N GLY A 116 14.64 -6.17 -15.03
CA GLY A 116 16.00 -6.12 -14.52
C GLY A 116 16.36 -4.88 -13.70
N TYR A 117 15.39 -4.12 -13.23
CA TYR A 117 15.59 -2.98 -12.33
C TYR A 117 15.71 -3.39 -10.87
N TYR A 118 15.06 -4.48 -10.46
CA TYR A 118 15.17 -5.09 -9.15
C TYR A 118 16.05 -6.34 -9.21
N ALA A 119 16.92 -6.51 -8.23
CA ALA A 119 17.65 -7.75 -8.02
C ALA A 119 16.79 -8.74 -7.22
N PRO A 120 16.80 -10.03 -7.56
CA PRO A 120 16.22 -11.06 -6.70
C PRO A 120 16.84 -11.04 -5.30
N ILE A 121 16.02 -11.25 -4.28
CA ILE A 121 16.49 -11.34 -2.90
C ILE A 121 17.29 -12.65 -2.72
N VAL A 122 18.49 -12.55 -2.21
CA VAL A 122 19.31 -13.68 -1.77
C VAL A 122 18.81 -14.08 -0.37
N GLU A 123 17.87 -15.03 -0.33
CA GLU A 123 17.15 -15.40 0.90
C GLU A 123 18.05 -15.99 1.99
N ASP A 124 19.18 -16.58 1.61
CA ASP A 124 20.20 -17.16 2.51
C ASP A 124 21.38 -16.21 2.76
N HIS A 125 21.23 -14.93 2.43
CA HIS A 125 22.29 -13.93 2.71
C HIS A 125 22.60 -13.86 4.20
N PRO A 126 23.89 -13.91 4.62
CA PRO A 126 24.29 -13.97 6.03
C PRO A 126 23.71 -12.85 6.92
N GLU A 127 23.49 -11.68 6.35
CA GLU A 127 22.95 -10.51 7.06
C GLU A 127 21.42 -10.51 7.13
N LEU A 128 20.70 -11.37 6.38
CA LEU A 128 19.24 -11.47 6.38
C LEU A 128 18.73 -12.51 7.39
N THR A 129 19.19 -12.40 8.62
CA THR A 129 19.02 -13.42 9.68
C THR A 129 17.57 -13.63 10.12
N LEU A 130 16.69 -12.63 9.99
CA LEU A 130 15.29 -12.70 10.37
C LEU A 130 14.38 -13.29 9.29
N TRP A 131 14.92 -13.53 8.08
CA TRP A 131 14.12 -14.06 6.97
C TRP A 131 13.48 -15.41 7.28
N ALA A 132 14.24 -16.32 7.90
CA ALA A 132 13.77 -17.67 8.19
C ALA A 132 12.55 -17.69 9.15
N ARG A 133 12.45 -16.72 10.08
CA ARG A 133 11.32 -16.62 11.01
C ARG A 133 10.16 -15.78 10.48
N THR A 134 10.36 -15.02 9.40
CA THR A 134 9.31 -14.19 8.82
C THR A 134 8.17 -15.07 8.32
N PRO A 135 6.90 -14.81 8.74
CA PRO A 135 5.76 -15.63 8.34
C PRO A 135 5.56 -15.68 6.83
N ASP A 136 5.17 -16.84 6.31
CA ASP A 136 4.94 -17.04 4.87
C ASP A 136 3.83 -16.14 4.32
N THR A 137 2.84 -15.79 5.12
CA THR A 137 1.78 -14.85 4.76
C THR A 137 2.32 -13.47 4.34
N TRP A 138 3.51 -13.12 4.81
CA TRP A 138 4.20 -11.89 4.44
C TRP A 138 5.26 -12.15 3.37
N LYS A 139 6.20 -13.08 3.62
CA LYS A 139 7.36 -13.26 2.74
C LYS A 139 7.04 -13.96 1.43
N ARG A 140 5.91 -14.66 1.35
CA ARG A 140 5.44 -15.36 0.13
C ARG A 140 4.20 -14.73 -0.48
N SER A 141 3.86 -13.52 -0.04
CA SER A 141 2.75 -12.78 -0.63
C SER A 141 3.06 -12.35 -2.06
N ASP A 142 2.01 -12.28 -2.88
CA ASP A 142 2.09 -11.81 -4.27
C ASP A 142 2.48 -10.32 -4.37
N LEU A 143 2.60 -9.63 -3.23
CA LEU A 143 3.00 -8.22 -3.18
C LEU A 143 4.53 -7.99 -3.24
N ILE A 144 5.32 -9.05 -3.21
CA ILE A 144 6.80 -8.96 -3.25
C ILE A 144 7.41 -10.09 -4.07
N ARG A 145 6.56 -10.81 -4.81
CA ARG A 145 6.96 -11.94 -5.65
C ARG A 145 6.29 -11.86 -7.01
N ALA A 146 7.04 -12.19 -8.04
CA ALA A 146 6.53 -12.38 -9.38
C ALA A 146 7.23 -13.58 -10.04
N ASP A 147 6.49 -14.39 -10.80
CA ASP A 147 7.02 -15.55 -11.52
C ASP A 147 7.91 -16.47 -10.66
N ASP A 148 7.45 -16.81 -9.44
CA ASP A 148 8.17 -17.60 -8.42
C ASP A 148 9.47 -16.97 -7.89
N THR A 149 9.81 -15.77 -8.29
CA THR A 149 11.00 -15.06 -7.83
C THR A 149 10.67 -14.16 -6.65
N GLN A 150 11.51 -14.18 -5.61
CA GLN A 150 11.45 -13.26 -4.49
C GLN A 150 12.16 -11.97 -4.85
N TRP A 151 11.41 -10.88 -5.08
CA TRP A 151 11.97 -9.59 -5.46
C TRP A 151 12.16 -8.64 -4.30
N GLY A 152 11.34 -8.74 -3.26
CA GLY A 152 11.36 -7.81 -2.14
C GLY A 152 11.34 -8.48 -0.77
N VAL A 153 11.66 -7.68 0.25
CA VAL A 153 11.47 -8.00 1.67
C VAL A 153 10.24 -7.23 2.17
N PRO A 154 9.28 -7.88 2.85
CA PRO A 154 8.06 -7.20 3.29
C PRO A 154 8.37 -6.17 4.38
N VAL A 155 7.84 -4.96 4.23
CA VAL A 155 8.10 -3.84 5.15
C VAL A 155 6.88 -3.53 6.01
N ILE A 156 5.79 -3.12 5.42
CA ILE A 156 4.51 -2.82 6.10
C ILE A 156 3.34 -3.27 5.24
N GLY A 157 2.18 -3.40 5.85
CA GLY A 157 0.94 -3.65 5.13
C GLY A 157 -0.28 -3.38 6.00
N ASN A 158 -1.43 -3.34 5.36
CA ASN A 158 -2.73 -3.20 5.99
C ASN A 158 -3.82 -3.81 5.10
N GLY A 159 -5.05 -3.78 5.57
CA GLY A 159 -6.25 -4.04 4.78
C GLY A 159 -7.15 -2.82 4.86
N ASP A 160 -7.49 -2.27 3.70
CA ASP A 160 -8.33 -1.09 3.62
C ASP A 160 -9.83 -1.44 3.61
N ALA A 161 -10.59 -0.56 4.24
CA ALA A 161 -12.02 -0.67 4.41
C ALA A 161 -12.65 0.75 4.48
N PHE A 162 -13.58 0.95 5.40
CA PHE A 162 -14.25 2.23 5.56
C PHE A 162 -14.29 2.71 7.02
N GLY A 163 -14.30 4.03 7.19
CA GLY A 163 -14.62 4.70 8.44
C GLY A 163 -16.12 4.94 8.56
N TYR A 164 -16.65 4.89 9.78
CA TYR A 164 -18.07 5.11 10.05
C TYR A 164 -18.33 5.72 11.42
N PHE A 165 -19.50 6.36 11.58
CA PHE A 165 -20.02 6.80 12.88
C PHE A 165 -20.92 5.71 13.45
N PRO A 166 -20.53 5.03 14.56
CA PRO A 166 -21.29 3.89 15.09
C PRO A 166 -22.72 4.27 15.51
N GLU A 167 -22.93 5.47 15.99
CA GLU A 167 -24.25 5.98 16.37
C GLU A 167 -25.25 6.02 15.21
N VAL A 168 -24.78 6.25 13.96
CA VAL A 168 -25.64 6.35 12.77
C VAL A 168 -26.11 4.97 12.32
N ILE A 169 -25.26 3.97 12.40
CA ILE A 169 -25.58 2.61 11.92
C ILE A 169 -26.03 1.68 13.06
N GLY A 170 -26.08 2.17 14.28
CA GLY A 170 -26.46 1.36 15.45
C GLY A 170 -25.41 0.30 15.84
N ALA A 171 -24.15 0.52 15.49
CA ALA A 171 -23.06 -0.38 15.83
C ALA A 171 -22.50 -0.10 17.24
N ASN A 172 -21.83 -1.10 17.81
CA ASN A 172 -21.18 -0.97 19.09
C ASN A 172 -19.99 0.02 18.98
N PRO A 173 -19.89 1.04 19.84
CA PRO A 173 -18.81 2.02 19.80
C PRO A 173 -17.43 1.46 20.19
N ASN A 174 -17.35 0.19 20.63
CA ASN A 174 -16.05 -0.46 20.90
C ASN A 174 -15.26 -0.83 19.62
N GLY A 175 -15.89 -0.75 18.43
CA GLY A 175 -15.25 -1.01 17.14
C GLY A 175 -14.87 -2.46 16.86
N GLN A 176 -15.43 -3.42 17.61
CA GLN A 176 -15.12 -4.85 17.47
C GLN A 176 -16.10 -5.61 16.56
N ASP A 177 -17.25 -5.01 16.28
CA ASP A 177 -18.26 -5.63 15.42
C ASP A 177 -17.76 -5.66 13.97
N GLU A 178 -18.05 -6.75 13.26
CA GLU A 178 -17.86 -6.81 11.82
C GLU A 178 -19.04 -6.10 11.11
N ILE A 179 -18.72 -5.10 10.32
CA ILE A 179 -19.72 -4.32 9.56
C ILE A 179 -19.66 -4.72 8.10
N PRO A 180 -20.76 -5.20 7.51
CA PRO A 180 -20.78 -5.60 6.12
C PRO A 180 -20.73 -4.38 5.17
N TRP A 181 -20.11 -4.55 4.01
CA TRP A 181 -20.11 -3.55 2.93
C TRP A 181 -21.51 -3.22 2.42
N THR A 182 -22.52 -4.08 2.67
CA THR A 182 -23.92 -3.73 2.42
C THR A 182 -24.34 -2.46 3.16
N THR A 183 -23.81 -2.22 4.37
CA THR A 183 -24.08 -0.99 5.12
C THR A 183 -23.51 0.23 4.39
N PHE A 184 -22.32 0.09 3.81
CA PHE A 184 -21.68 1.15 3.04
C PHE A 184 -22.38 1.41 1.70
N PHE A 185 -22.63 0.38 0.91
CA PHE A 185 -23.15 0.52 -0.46
C PHE A 185 -24.67 0.66 -0.54
N GLU A 186 -25.42 0.19 0.46
CA GLU A 186 -26.88 0.03 0.37
C GLU A 186 -27.63 0.48 1.61
N GLY A 187 -26.95 0.90 2.67
CA GLY A 187 -27.59 1.36 3.90
C GLY A 187 -28.44 2.58 3.66
N GLU A 188 -29.78 2.46 3.82
CA GLU A 188 -30.71 3.58 3.66
C GLU A 188 -30.46 4.69 4.69
N GLN A 189 -29.95 4.34 5.88
CA GLN A 189 -29.64 5.30 6.95
C GLN A 189 -28.43 6.19 6.61
N VAL A 190 -27.58 5.79 5.67
CA VAL A 190 -26.38 6.55 5.25
C VAL A 190 -26.51 7.11 3.84
N LYS A 191 -27.64 6.89 3.17
CA LYS A 191 -27.89 7.35 1.80
C LYS A 191 -27.71 8.86 1.66
N GLY A 192 -26.93 9.29 0.67
CA GLY A 192 -26.57 10.69 0.44
C GLY A 192 -25.52 11.22 1.42
N ARG A 193 -24.94 10.36 2.25
CA ARG A 193 -23.92 10.70 3.25
C ARG A 193 -22.72 9.74 3.23
N VAL A 194 -22.50 9.11 2.08
CA VAL A 194 -21.34 8.21 1.84
C VAL A 194 -20.34 8.92 0.94
N ALA A 195 -19.06 8.87 1.27
CA ALA A 195 -17.97 9.30 0.40
C ALA A 195 -17.19 8.10 -0.11
N ILE A 196 -16.81 8.14 -1.40
CA ILE A 196 -16.02 7.09 -2.05
C ILE A 196 -14.72 7.66 -2.61
N ASP A 197 -13.62 6.91 -2.52
CA ASP A 197 -12.32 7.30 -3.02
C ASP A 197 -12.31 7.37 -4.56
N ARG A 198 -11.65 8.37 -5.12
CA ARG A 198 -11.41 8.49 -6.55
C ARG A 198 -10.41 7.46 -7.09
N SER A 199 -9.66 6.79 -6.24
CA SER A 199 -8.77 5.69 -6.64
C SER A 199 -9.59 4.55 -7.26
N TRP A 200 -9.52 4.43 -8.59
CA TRP A 200 -10.26 3.39 -9.31
C TRP A 200 -9.84 1.99 -8.89
N LEU A 201 -8.54 1.80 -8.67
CA LEU A 201 -7.97 0.50 -8.35
C LEU A 201 -8.57 -0.07 -7.05
N GLN A 202 -8.53 0.71 -5.98
CA GLN A 202 -9.08 0.30 -4.69
C GLN A 202 -10.60 0.23 -4.72
N SER A 203 -11.28 1.29 -5.15
CA SER A 203 -12.75 1.38 -5.07
C SER A 203 -13.45 0.36 -5.96
N MET A 204 -12.92 0.05 -7.16
CA MET A 204 -13.47 -1.03 -7.99
C MET A 204 -13.24 -2.39 -7.38
N SER A 205 -12.04 -2.65 -6.83
CA SER A 205 -11.72 -3.93 -6.21
C SER A 205 -12.55 -4.18 -4.93
N GLU A 206 -12.75 -3.17 -4.10
CA GLU A 206 -13.63 -3.26 -2.91
C GLU A 206 -15.08 -3.53 -3.32
N THR A 207 -15.58 -2.82 -4.34
CA THR A 207 -16.92 -3.04 -4.89
C THR A 207 -17.05 -4.43 -5.48
N ALA A 208 -16.05 -4.89 -6.22
CA ALA A 208 -16.00 -6.22 -6.81
C ALA A 208 -16.06 -7.32 -5.73
N ASN A 209 -15.27 -7.17 -4.66
CA ASN A 209 -15.29 -8.10 -3.54
C ASN A 209 -16.66 -8.16 -2.87
N PHE A 210 -17.29 -7.01 -2.67
CA PHE A 210 -18.65 -6.93 -2.16
C PHE A 210 -19.65 -7.65 -3.08
N LEU A 211 -19.64 -7.39 -4.38
CA LEU A 211 -20.55 -8.01 -5.34
C LEU A 211 -20.35 -9.53 -5.42
N LYS A 212 -19.08 -9.98 -5.41
CA LYS A 212 -18.72 -11.41 -5.37
C LYS A 212 -19.27 -12.10 -4.13
N HIS A 213 -18.98 -11.54 -2.95
CA HIS A 213 -19.37 -12.12 -1.67
C HIS A 213 -20.89 -12.31 -1.57
N HIS A 214 -21.65 -11.34 -2.05
CA HIS A 214 -23.13 -11.36 -2.01
C HIS A 214 -23.79 -12.03 -3.25
N GLY A 215 -23.00 -12.64 -4.14
CA GLY A 215 -23.48 -13.35 -5.33
C GLY A 215 -24.22 -12.45 -6.33
N ARG A 216 -23.92 -11.14 -6.35
CA ARG A 216 -24.57 -10.17 -7.23
C ARG A 216 -23.92 -10.04 -8.59
N ALA A 217 -22.64 -10.43 -8.69
CA ALA A 217 -21.92 -10.59 -9.94
C ALA A 217 -21.01 -11.82 -9.86
N GLN A 218 -20.75 -12.43 -11.00
CA GLN A 218 -19.76 -13.50 -11.12
C GLN A 218 -18.41 -12.81 -11.29
N ILE A 219 -17.58 -12.83 -10.25
CA ILE A 219 -16.26 -12.22 -10.23
C ILE A 219 -15.25 -13.26 -9.78
N GLU A 220 -14.23 -13.49 -10.57
CA GLU A 220 -13.19 -14.49 -10.26
C GLU A 220 -12.18 -13.90 -9.29
N ASP A 221 -11.54 -12.78 -9.66
CA ASP A 221 -10.60 -12.07 -8.82
C ASP A 221 -11.00 -10.59 -8.67
N PRO A 222 -11.36 -10.13 -7.45
CA PRO A 222 -11.71 -8.73 -7.22
C PRO A 222 -10.61 -7.73 -7.54
N ALA A 223 -9.34 -8.16 -7.52
CA ALA A 223 -8.20 -7.29 -7.79
C ALA A 223 -7.72 -7.32 -9.25
N ASP A 224 -8.24 -8.25 -10.07
CA ASP A 224 -7.82 -8.41 -11.48
C ASP A 224 -9.03 -8.67 -12.38
N LEU A 225 -9.89 -7.68 -12.51
CA LEU A 225 -11.17 -7.81 -13.20
C LEU A 225 -11.01 -8.03 -14.71
N THR A 226 -11.78 -8.95 -15.25
CA THR A 226 -12.03 -9.02 -16.69
C THR A 226 -12.83 -7.80 -17.16
N GLN A 227 -12.89 -7.56 -18.47
CA GLN A 227 -13.68 -6.47 -19.03
C GLN A 227 -15.17 -6.55 -18.64
N GLU A 228 -15.73 -7.75 -18.60
CA GLU A 228 -17.14 -7.98 -18.26
C GLU A 228 -17.39 -7.72 -16.79
N GLU A 229 -16.48 -8.15 -15.93
CA GLU A 229 -16.54 -7.92 -14.49
C GLU A 229 -16.37 -6.44 -14.14
N ALA A 230 -15.40 -5.74 -14.76
CA ALA A 230 -15.19 -4.30 -14.57
C ALA A 230 -16.45 -3.51 -14.96
N ARG A 231 -17.10 -3.88 -16.07
CA ARG A 231 -18.37 -3.29 -16.48
C ARG A 231 -19.48 -3.52 -15.48
N ALA A 232 -19.63 -4.73 -14.96
CA ALA A 232 -20.64 -5.06 -13.96
C ALA A 232 -20.45 -4.26 -12.67
N VAL A 233 -19.19 -4.09 -12.23
CA VAL A 233 -18.82 -3.26 -11.08
C VAL A 233 -19.21 -1.80 -11.31
N ALA A 234 -18.85 -1.25 -12.47
CA ALA A 234 -19.17 0.14 -12.80
C ALA A 234 -20.69 0.38 -12.96
N ASP A 235 -21.42 -0.58 -13.56
CA ASP A 235 -22.90 -0.49 -13.66
C ASP A 235 -23.54 -0.38 -12.28
N TYR A 236 -23.06 -1.19 -11.32
CA TYR A 236 -23.54 -1.12 -9.95
C TYR A 236 -23.24 0.24 -9.30
N LEU A 237 -22.02 0.75 -9.42
CA LEU A 237 -21.62 2.05 -8.88
C LEU A 237 -22.41 3.20 -9.51
N VAL A 238 -22.63 3.16 -10.84
CA VAL A 238 -23.46 4.13 -11.57
C VAL A 238 -24.89 4.13 -11.03
N GLU A 239 -25.49 2.96 -10.82
CA GLU A 239 -26.83 2.84 -10.22
C GLU A 239 -26.89 3.49 -8.83
N ARG A 240 -25.91 3.22 -7.97
CA ARG A 240 -25.83 3.81 -6.63
C ARG A 240 -25.69 5.34 -6.68
N LYS A 241 -24.83 5.85 -7.58
CA LYS A 241 -24.65 7.29 -7.79
C LYS A 241 -25.95 7.97 -8.27
N GLN A 242 -26.60 7.40 -9.27
CA GLN A 242 -27.86 7.92 -9.80
C GLN A 242 -29.02 7.85 -8.77
N ALA A 243 -28.99 6.87 -7.87
CA ALA A 243 -29.90 6.79 -6.74
C ALA A 243 -29.60 7.84 -5.64
N GLY A 244 -28.55 8.65 -5.79
CA GLY A 244 -28.14 9.66 -4.83
C GLY A 244 -27.51 9.07 -3.56
N HIS A 245 -26.89 7.91 -3.65
CA HIS A 245 -26.30 7.24 -2.50
C HIS A 245 -25.02 7.94 -2.02
N PHE A 246 -24.13 8.33 -2.95
CA PHE A 246 -22.89 9.01 -2.62
C PHE A 246 -23.07 10.52 -2.45
N ARG A 247 -22.49 11.07 -1.38
CA ARG A 247 -22.42 12.51 -1.11
C ARG A 247 -21.34 13.17 -1.95
N THR A 248 -20.16 12.51 -2.05
CA THR A 248 -19.01 13.02 -2.77
C THR A 248 -18.03 11.90 -3.14
N ILE A 249 -17.15 12.23 -4.09
CA ILE A 249 -16.00 11.42 -4.49
C ILE A 249 -14.77 12.25 -4.12
N PHE A 250 -13.98 11.79 -3.15
CA PHE A 250 -12.80 12.53 -2.65
C PHE A 250 -11.51 12.08 -3.34
N THR A 251 -10.45 12.87 -3.19
CA THR A 251 -9.16 12.65 -3.90
C THR A 251 -7.93 12.70 -3.00
N ALA A 252 -8.03 13.28 -1.81
CA ALA A 252 -6.87 13.55 -0.96
C ALA A 252 -7.10 13.10 0.48
N PHE A 253 -6.00 12.76 1.16
CA PHE A 253 -6.04 12.35 2.57
C PHE A 253 -6.66 13.43 3.48
N GLU A 254 -6.29 14.69 3.27
CA GLU A 254 -6.80 15.82 4.05
C GLU A 254 -8.31 15.98 3.87
N GLU A 255 -8.84 15.65 2.69
CA GLU A 255 -10.27 15.68 2.40
C GLU A 255 -11.02 14.59 3.19
N GLN A 256 -10.44 13.39 3.32
CA GLN A 256 -10.98 12.33 4.17
C GLN A 256 -11.14 12.82 5.62
N VAL A 257 -10.07 13.42 6.17
CA VAL A 257 -10.07 13.94 7.55
C VAL A 257 -11.10 15.06 7.72
N GLN A 258 -11.21 15.98 6.76
CA GLN A 258 -12.17 17.09 6.80
C GLN A 258 -13.63 16.61 6.74
N LEU A 259 -13.95 15.71 5.82
CA LEU A 259 -15.31 15.15 5.66
C LEU A 259 -15.77 14.46 6.95
N LEU A 260 -14.89 13.71 7.59
CA LEU A 260 -15.17 13.07 8.88
C LEU A 260 -15.28 14.09 10.02
N SER A 261 -14.29 14.97 10.17
CA SER A 261 -14.23 15.94 11.28
C SER A 261 -15.39 16.94 11.26
N ASN A 262 -15.86 17.33 10.07
CA ASN A 262 -17.01 18.19 9.88
C ASN A 262 -18.35 17.46 9.94
N LYS A 263 -18.35 16.12 10.06
CA LYS A 263 -19.53 15.27 10.01
C LYS A 263 -20.39 15.51 8.74
N GLU A 264 -19.74 15.74 7.60
CA GLU A 264 -20.41 15.95 6.32
C GLU A 264 -20.92 14.65 5.71
N ILE A 265 -20.37 13.53 6.15
CA ILE A 265 -20.65 12.17 5.74
C ILE A 265 -20.85 11.28 6.96
N ASP A 266 -21.41 10.11 6.76
CA ASP A 266 -21.59 9.09 7.81
C ASP A 266 -20.71 7.87 7.60
N MET A 267 -20.30 7.62 6.35
CA MET A 267 -19.36 6.55 5.98
C MET A 267 -18.42 7.00 4.85
N ILE A 268 -17.21 6.46 4.86
CA ILE A 268 -16.18 6.77 3.87
C ILE A 268 -15.24 5.58 3.70
N ASN A 269 -15.02 5.08 2.46
CA ASN A 269 -13.88 4.18 2.24
C ASN A 269 -12.59 5.01 2.28
N CYS A 270 -11.74 4.76 3.26
CA CYS A 270 -10.62 5.64 3.56
C CYS A 270 -9.43 4.88 4.10
N TRP A 271 -8.31 5.54 4.16
CA TRP A 271 -7.16 5.03 4.89
C TRP A 271 -7.39 5.19 6.39
N GLU A 272 -7.07 4.14 7.15
CA GLU A 272 -7.30 4.09 8.58
C GLU A 272 -6.78 5.32 9.37
N PRO A 273 -5.61 5.91 9.05
CA PRO A 273 -5.16 7.13 9.71
C PRO A 273 -6.15 8.29 9.66
N ALA A 274 -7.01 8.37 8.65
CA ALA A 274 -8.02 9.44 8.57
C ALA A 274 -9.04 9.38 9.71
N THR A 275 -9.45 8.18 10.14
CA THR A 275 -10.36 8.02 11.28
C THR A 275 -9.69 8.41 12.59
N ARG A 276 -8.40 8.09 12.75
CA ARG A 276 -7.60 8.49 13.92
C ARG A 276 -7.47 10.01 13.99
N ASP A 277 -7.12 10.65 12.88
CA ASP A 277 -6.90 12.09 12.83
C ASP A 277 -8.24 12.85 13.00
N ALA A 278 -9.36 12.36 12.47
CA ALA A 278 -10.68 12.90 12.76
C ALA A 278 -11.04 12.78 14.26
N ASN A 279 -10.69 11.69 14.91
CA ASN A 279 -10.93 11.49 16.34
C ASN A 279 -10.12 12.45 17.24
N LEU A 280 -9.02 13.05 16.75
CA LEU A 280 -8.32 14.12 17.50
C LEU A 280 -9.23 15.36 17.68
N ALA A 281 -10.09 15.65 16.70
CA ALA A 281 -11.01 16.76 16.76
C ALA A 281 -12.36 16.40 17.42
N LEU A 282 -12.86 15.18 17.20
CA LEU A 282 -14.19 14.75 17.60
C LEU A 282 -14.25 14.05 18.97
N GLY A 283 -13.13 13.57 19.45
CA GLY A 283 -13.01 12.71 20.61
C GLY A 283 -12.81 11.23 20.25
N PRO A 284 -12.12 10.46 21.11
CA PRO A 284 -11.80 9.06 20.87
C PRO A 284 -13.06 8.21 20.64
N GLY A 285 -13.00 7.33 19.63
CA GLY A 285 -14.07 6.38 19.32
C GLY A 285 -15.32 6.98 18.66
N THR A 286 -15.31 8.27 18.31
CA THR A 286 -16.42 8.90 17.57
C THR A 286 -16.53 8.39 16.15
N VAL A 287 -15.38 8.19 15.48
CA VAL A 287 -15.26 7.53 14.18
C VAL A 287 -14.53 6.22 14.37
N ILE A 288 -15.06 5.14 13.81
CA ILE A 288 -14.47 3.82 13.89
C ILE A 288 -14.06 3.36 12.50
N TYR A 289 -12.91 2.71 12.39
CA TYR A 289 -12.50 2.02 11.18
C TYR A 289 -13.04 0.59 11.19
N ALA A 290 -13.72 0.19 10.12
CA ALA A 290 -14.48 -1.05 10.11
C ALA A 290 -13.59 -2.30 10.10
N PHE A 291 -13.99 -3.29 10.88
CA PHE A 291 -13.76 -4.68 10.53
C PHE A 291 -14.89 -5.12 9.60
N THR A 292 -14.53 -5.67 8.43
CA THR A 292 -15.53 -6.02 7.41
C THR A 292 -15.81 -7.51 7.35
N VAL A 293 -17.05 -7.85 6.99
CA VAL A 293 -17.46 -9.25 6.83
C VAL A 293 -16.81 -9.89 5.61
N GLU A 294 -16.80 -9.16 4.49
CA GLU A 294 -16.45 -9.67 3.16
C GLU A 294 -14.94 -9.75 2.92
N GLY A 295 -14.15 -8.98 3.65
CA GLY A 295 -12.70 -8.87 3.48
C GLY A 295 -12.25 -7.45 3.15
N TYR A 296 -10.98 -7.32 2.78
CA TYR A 296 -10.27 -6.06 2.66
C TYR A 296 -9.52 -5.98 1.35
N TYR A 297 -9.35 -4.77 0.83
CA TYR A 297 -8.27 -4.50 -0.10
C TYR A 297 -6.95 -4.53 0.68
N LYS A 298 -6.27 -5.70 0.69
CA LYS A 298 -4.98 -5.85 1.38
C LYS A 298 -3.87 -5.32 0.50
N TRP A 299 -3.00 -4.52 1.09
CA TRP A 299 -1.84 -3.94 0.42
C TRP A 299 -0.60 -4.03 1.32
N GLY A 300 0.56 -3.84 0.72
CA GLY A 300 1.81 -3.78 1.46
C GLY A 300 2.91 -3.14 0.65
N HIS A 301 3.93 -2.69 1.35
CA HIS A 301 5.16 -2.20 0.74
C HIS A 301 6.28 -3.21 0.91
N GLY A 302 7.00 -3.46 -0.17
CA GLY A 302 8.25 -4.22 -0.19
C GLY A 302 9.47 -3.33 -0.22
N ALA A 303 10.57 -3.80 0.32
CA ALA A 303 11.90 -3.23 0.11
C ALA A 303 12.60 -4.04 -0.99
N TYR A 304 12.91 -3.38 -2.09
CA TYR A 304 13.45 -3.97 -3.31
C TYR A 304 14.88 -3.44 -3.53
N VAL A 305 15.83 -4.33 -3.78
CA VAL A 305 17.23 -3.95 -4.04
C VAL A 305 17.37 -3.53 -5.50
N ALA A 306 17.98 -2.38 -5.75
CA ALA A 306 18.30 -1.96 -7.12
C ALA A 306 19.35 -2.91 -7.71
N THR A 307 19.15 -3.37 -8.94
CA THR A 307 20.11 -4.30 -9.59
C THR A 307 21.52 -3.72 -9.64
N ALA A 308 21.66 -2.42 -9.95
CA ALA A 308 22.95 -1.74 -9.96
C ALA A 308 23.65 -1.70 -8.58
N ALA A 309 22.91 -1.87 -7.49
CA ALA A 309 23.47 -1.89 -6.15
C ALA A 309 24.17 -3.21 -5.80
N MET A 310 23.86 -4.29 -6.50
CA MET A 310 24.45 -5.61 -6.24
C MET A 310 25.95 -5.68 -6.60
N ASP A 311 26.43 -4.78 -7.43
CA ASP A 311 27.84 -4.67 -7.81
C ASP A 311 28.63 -3.69 -6.92
N ARG A 312 28.02 -3.17 -5.83
CA ARG A 312 28.64 -2.19 -4.93
C ARG A 312 29.27 -2.87 -3.73
N ASP A 313 30.30 -2.23 -3.16
CA ASP A 313 31.02 -2.76 -1.99
C ASP A 313 30.20 -2.76 -0.68
N ASN A 314 28.98 -2.19 -0.68
CA ASN A 314 28.13 -2.05 0.50
C ASN A 314 26.94 -3.02 0.52
N VAL A 315 26.92 -4.08 -0.29
CA VAL A 315 25.81 -5.06 -0.38
C VAL A 315 25.44 -5.64 1.00
N ASP A 316 26.42 -6.01 1.82
CA ASP A 316 26.17 -6.52 3.17
C ASP A 316 25.40 -5.49 4.02
N ASN A 317 25.72 -4.21 3.90
CA ASN A 317 25.00 -3.15 4.61
C ASN A 317 23.58 -2.96 4.08
N ILE A 318 23.34 -3.16 2.78
CA ILE A 318 21.98 -3.16 2.22
C ILE A 318 21.18 -4.29 2.88
N TYR A 319 21.70 -5.51 2.94
CA TYR A 319 21.02 -6.63 3.58
C TYR A 319 20.85 -6.46 5.10
N LYS A 320 21.75 -5.77 5.80
CA LYS A 320 21.52 -5.35 7.20
C LYS A 320 20.31 -4.40 7.32
N VAL A 321 20.14 -3.48 6.38
CA VAL A 321 18.97 -2.60 6.34
C VAL A 321 17.70 -3.38 6.05
N LEU A 322 17.71 -4.32 5.09
CA LEU A 322 16.58 -5.20 4.83
C LEU A 322 16.20 -6.02 6.06
N ASN A 323 17.20 -6.59 6.75
CA ASN A 323 16.98 -7.32 8.00
C ASN A 323 16.46 -6.43 9.13
N TYR A 324 16.87 -5.17 9.18
CA TYR A 324 16.36 -4.19 10.14
C TYR A 324 14.84 -3.96 9.96
N PHE A 325 14.35 -3.90 8.73
CA PHE A 325 12.91 -3.81 8.45
C PHE A 325 12.12 -5.01 8.97
N LEU A 326 12.73 -6.16 9.16
CA LEU A 326 12.11 -7.35 9.77
C LEU A 326 12.24 -7.38 11.30
N GLY A 327 13.04 -6.47 11.87
CA GLY A 327 13.45 -6.48 13.26
C GLY A 327 12.53 -5.71 14.20
N GLY A 328 12.61 -6.05 15.50
CA GLY A 328 11.74 -5.50 16.54
C GLY A 328 11.82 -3.99 16.70
N GLU A 329 13.02 -3.42 16.60
CA GLU A 329 13.18 -1.96 16.72
C GLU A 329 12.37 -1.21 15.66
N TYR A 330 12.54 -1.59 14.38
CA TYR A 330 11.76 -0.96 13.30
C TYR A 330 10.27 -1.19 13.48
N ARG A 331 9.84 -2.43 13.84
CA ARG A 331 8.43 -2.76 14.08
C ARG A 331 7.82 -1.88 15.16
N ALA A 332 8.52 -1.72 16.30
CA ALA A 332 8.04 -0.91 17.42
C ALA A 332 7.87 0.56 17.03
N TYR A 333 8.90 1.17 16.48
CA TYR A 333 8.85 2.58 16.09
C TYR A 333 7.84 2.82 14.95
N GLN A 334 7.81 1.97 13.94
CA GLN A 334 6.91 2.09 12.80
C GLN A 334 5.43 2.02 13.23
N ALA A 335 5.07 1.05 14.04
CA ALA A 335 3.71 0.93 14.56
C ALA A 335 3.31 2.13 15.45
N LYS A 336 4.23 2.59 16.32
CA LYS A 336 3.98 3.76 17.18
C LYS A 336 3.84 5.05 16.38
N GLU A 337 4.69 5.28 15.39
CA GLU A 337 4.76 6.55 14.66
C GLU A 337 3.71 6.66 13.55
N ARG A 338 3.39 5.53 12.89
CA ARG A 338 2.58 5.49 11.68
C ARG A 338 1.31 4.64 11.82
N GLY A 339 1.24 3.71 12.80
CA GLY A 339 0.09 2.86 13.04
C GLY A 339 -0.02 1.66 12.11
N TYR A 340 1.04 1.35 11.34
CA TYR A 340 1.06 0.21 10.43
C TYR A 340 1.74 -1.00 11.07
N ALA A 341 1.29 -2.20 10.70
CA ALA A 341 1.95 -3.45 11.01
C ALA A 341 2.86 -3.91 9.88
N GLY A 342 3.69 -4.87 10.18
CA GLY A 342 4.51 -5.61 9.23
C GLY A 342 4.80 -7.01 9.75
N PRO A 343 5.69 -7.76 9.14
CA PRO A 343 6.07 -9.07 9.63
C PRO A 343 6.74 -8.96 11.02
N ASN A 344 6.70 -10.06 11.78
CA ASN A 344 7.39 -10.16 13.07
C ASN A 344 6.98 -9.08 14.11
N MET A 345 5.71 -8.72 14.18
CA MET A 345 5.22 -7.73 15.16
C MET A 345 5.48 -8.14 16.61
N ASP A 346 5.55 -9.45 16.89
CA ASP A 346 5.96 -10.01 18.18
C ASP A 346 7.33 -9.46 18.64
N LEU A 347 8.30 -9.37 17.74
CA LEU A 347 9.60 -8.74 18.02
C LEU A 347 9.47 -7.26 18.37
N GLY A 348 8.51 -6.54 17.76
CA GLY A 348 8.25 -5.14 18.10
C GLY A 348 7.71 -4.98 19.51
N VAL A 349 6.82 -5.87 19.93
CA VAL A 349 6.29 -5.92 21.30
C VAL A 349 7.40 -6.28 22.30
N GLU A 350 8.21 -7.30 22.01
CA GLU A 350 9.37 -7.69 22.82
C GLU A 350 10.34 -6.52 22.98
N TYR A 351 10.71 -5.87 21.89
CA TYR A 351 11.59 -4.70 21.89
C TYR A 351 11.07 -3.58 22.83
N ALA A 352 9.79 -3.24 22.70
CA ALA A 352 9.18 -2.19 23.52
C ALA A 352 9.20 -2.54 25.02
N ILE A 353 8.93 -3.80 25.39
CA ILE A 353 8.98 -4.28 26.76
C ILE A 353 10.42 -4.22 27.31
N GLU A 354 11.39 -4.75 26.57
CA GLU A 354 12.79 -4.78 26.95
C GLU A 354 13.40 -3.39 27.14
N HIS A 355 12.92 -2.41 26.35
CA HIS A 355 13.39 -1.02 26.42
C HIS A 355 12.53 -0.14 27.34
N GLY A 356 11.62 -0.74 28.14
CA GLY A 356 10.85 -0.03 29.15
C GLY A 356 9.87 1.01 28.60
N TRP A 357 9.29 0.75 27.42
CA TRP A 357 8.27 1.64 26.87
C TRP A 357 7.04 1.71 27.76
N PRO A 358 6.30 2.83 27.76
CA PRO A 358 5.03 2.94 28.45
C PRO A 358 4.07 1.81 28.07
N GLN A 359 3.28 1.33 29.06
CA GLN A 359 2.35 0.22 28.82
C GLN A 359 1.35 0.53 27.71
N GLU A 360 0.93 1.78 27.58
CA GLU A 360 0.04 2.24 26.51
C GLU A 360 0.63 2.04 25.11
N ASP A 361 1.93 2.25 24.94
CA ASP A 361 2.64 1.99 23.67
C ASP A 361 2.72 0.49 23.39
N VAL A 362 3.02 -0.33 24.41
CA VAL A 362 3.04 -1.79 24.27
C VAL A 362 1.66 -2.33 23.89
N ASP A 363 0.60 -1.80 24.48
CA ASP A 363 -0.78 -2.20 24.16
C ASP A 363 -1.17 -1.75 22.75
N LEU A 364 -0.71 -0.58 22.29
CA LEU A 364 -0.89 -0.13 20.92
C LEU A 364 -0.22 -1.08 19.90
N LEU A 365 1.01 -1.54 20.20
CA LEU A 365 1.70 -2.49 19.32
C LEU A 365 0.96 -3.83 19.22
N LYS A 366 0.49 -4.36 20.36
CA LYS A 366 -0.31 -5.60 20.41
C LYS A 366 -1.59 -5.45 19.61
N TYR A 367 -2.32 -4.37 19.85
CA TYR A 367 -3.56 -4.08 19.12
C TYR A 367 -3.30 -3.97 17.60
N THR A 368 -2.21 -3.30 17.19
CA THR A 368 -1.85 -3.16 15.78
C THR A 368 -1.54 -4.51 15.13
N ALA A 369 -0.84 -5.40 15.85
CA ALA A 369 -0.56 -6.76 15.41
C ALA A 369 -1.85 -7.58 15.22
N GLU A 370 -2.67 -7.68 16.27
CA GLU A 370 -3.93 -8.44 16.27
C GLU A 370 -4.90 -7.93 15.18
N LYS A 371 -4.98 -6.63 15.02
CA LYS A 371 -5.81 -6.00 14.00
C LYS A 371 -5.44 -6.43 12.59
N VAL A 372 -4.16 -6.41 12.25
CA VAL A 372 -3.70 -6.77 10.90
C VAL A 372 -3.79 -8.27 10.68
N GLU A 373 -3.46 -9.10 11.66
CA GLU A 373 -3.69 -10.55 11.58
C GLU A 373 -5.15 -10.87 11.27
N ARG A 374 -6.09 -10.29 12.03
CA ARG A 374 -7.54 -10.45 11.80
C ARG A 374 -7.96 -10.04 10.38
N LYS A 375 -7.40 -8.96 9.86
CA LYS A 375 -7.66 -8.51 8.49
C LYS A 375 -7.07 -9.47 7.45
N PHE A 376 -5.87 -9.99 7.70
CA PHE A 376 -5.16 -10.84 6.75
C PHE A 376 -5.72 -12.28 6.64
N GLU A 377 -6.48 -12.73 7.65
CA GLU A 377 -7.27 -13.97 7.57
C GLU A 377 -8.39 -13.91 6.54
N LYS A 378 -8.86 -12.71 6.19
CA LYS A 378 -9.91 -12.51 5.18
C LYS A 378 -9.31 -12.51 3.75
N PRO A 379 -10.09 -12.82 2.71
CA PRO A 379 -9.66 -12.58 1.33
C PRO A 379 -9.58 -11.06 1.12
N PHE A 380 -8.95 -10.57 0.20
CA PHE A 380 -8.09 -10.85 -0.92
C PHE A 380 -6.87 -9.89 -0.87
N TRP A 381 -5.90 -10.05 -1.78
CA TRP A 381 -4.82 -9.06 -1.95
C TRP A 381 -5.18 -8.10 -3.08
N GLY A 382 -4.89 -6.81 -2.88
CA GLY A 382 -4.92 -5.83 -3.95
C GLY A 382 -3.84 -6.15 -5.00
N LYS A 383 -4.08 -5.78 -6.25
CA LYS A 383 -3.12 -5.94 -7.34
C LYS A 383 -2.84 -4.57 -7.94
N THR A 384 -1.61 -4.13 -7.83
CA THR A 384 -1.21 -2.80 -8.28
C THR A 384 -1.19 -2.69 -9.82
N THR A 385 -0.94 -3.81 -10.49
CA THR A 385 -0.86 -3.89 -11.97
C THR A 385 -1.86 -4.94 -12.50
N PRO A 386 -3.19 -4.68 -12.42
CA PRO A 386 -4.17 -5.63 -12.94
C PRO A 386 -4.04 -5.79 -14.46
N SER A 387 -4.42 -6.97 -14.97
CA SER A 387 -4.24 -7.35 -16.37
C SER A 387 -5.04 -6.47 -17.35
N ASN A 388 -6.16 -5.88 -16.89
CA ASN A 388 -7.04 -5.02 -17.68
C ASN A 388 -7.18 -3.64 -17.03
N ALA A 389 -6.06 -3.06 -16.57
CA ALA A 389 -6.03 -1.77 -15.88
C ALA A 389 -6.69 -0.64 -16.66
N ASP A 390 -6.43 -0.57 -17.98
CA ASP A 390 -7.00 0.41 -18.90
C ASP A 390 -8.53 0.29 -18.99
N VAL A 391 -9.06 -0.93 -19.02
CA VAL A 391 -10.51 -1.17 -19.04
C VAL A 391 -11.13 -0.80 -17.70
N MET A 392 -10.50 -1.16 -16.59
CA MET A 392 -10.97 -0.79 -15.25
C MET A 392 -11.02 0.73 -15.11
N GLU A 393 -9.98 1.44 -15.58
CA GLU A 393 -9.95 2.90 -15.55
C GLU A 393 -11.03 3.52 -16.44
N GLU A 394 -11.24 3.00 -17.67
CA GLU A 394 -12.30 3.48 -18.58
C GLU A 394 -13.68 3.34 -17.94
N GLU A 395 -13.99 2.18 -17.35
CA GLU A 395 -15.27 1.91 -16.67
C GLU A 395 -15.42 2.78 -15.41
N TRP A 396 -14.33 3.08 -14.72
CA TRP A 396 -14.34 4.03 -13.62
C TRP A 396 -14.64 5.47 -14.09
N GLN A 397 -14.06 5.91 -15.20
CA GLN A 397 -14.40 7.22 -15.79
C GLN A 397 -15.87 7.28 -16.18
N ARG A 398 -16.45 6.18 -16.66
CA ARG A 398 -17.91 6.10 -16.90
C ARG A 398 -18.72 6.34 -15.62
N PHE A 399 -18.32 5.73 -14.50
CA PHE A 399 -18.93 6.01 -13.19
C PHE A 399 -18.76 7.48 -12.77
N LEU A 400 -17.56 8.06 -12.93
CA LEU A 400 -17.31 9.45 -12.57
C LEU A 400 -18.19 10.45 -13.35
N ASN A 401 -18.55 10.12 -14.58
CA ASN A 401 -19.32 10.97 -15.48
C ASN A 401 -20.85 10.72 -15.45
N ALA A 402 -21.32 9.72 -14.73
CA ALA A 402 -22.73 9.32 -14.65
C ALA A 402 -23.61 10.29 -13.76
#